data_09e333a25257dbe5f848537bdd9f74f4
#
_entry.id   09e333a25257dbe5f848537bdd9f74f4
#
_cell.length_a   1.000
_cell.length_b   1.000
_cell.length_c   1.000
_cell.angle_alpha   90.00
_cell.angle_beta   90.00
_cell.angle_gamma   90.00
#
_symmetry.space_group_name_H-M   'P 1'
#
loop_
_entity.id
_entity.type
_entity.pdbx_description
1 polymer ?
#
loop_
_entity_poly.entity_id
_entity_poly.type
_entity_poly.pdbx_seq_one_letter_code
_entity_poly.pdbx_strand_id
1 'polypeptide(L)'
;MMVGQKIFSLLLLLLSVLLSGCAGTGGNPRDPLEPMNRAVYQFNDKADHYVMKPVAEGYRAATPQGVRNSVRNFFSNLGDASSMVNYSLQGKPEPAFYSFSRFTLNSTAGVLGFFDVTGESE
;
A
#
# COMPACT_ATOMS: atom_id res chain seq x y z
N MET A 1 -17.44 -37.43 1.45
CA MET A 1 -16.06 -37.48 0.89
C MET A 1 -15.93 -36.82 -0.49
N MET A 2 -16.90 -36.94 -1.41
CA MET A 2 -16.82 -36.39 -2.79
C MET A 2 -16.81 -34.84 -2.91
N VAL A 3 -17.46 -34.11 -1.99
CA VAL A 3 -17.52 -32.63 -2.04
C VAL A 3 -16.18 -32.01 -1.65
N GLY A 4 -15.54 -32.49 -0.61
CA GLY A 4 -14.23 -31.97 -0.18
C GLY A 4 -13.14 -32.17 -1.23
N GLN A 5 -13.19 -33.28 -1.96
CA GLN A 5 -12.23 -33.59 -3.02
C GLN A 5 -12.42 -32.67 -4.24
N LYS A 6 -13.67 -32.31 -4.57
CA LYS A 6 -13.98 -31.34 -5.64
C LYS A 6 -13.54 -29.93 -5.28
N ILE A 7 -13.75 -29.49 -4.04
CA ILE A 7 -13.31 -28.18 -3.54
C ILE A 7 -11.77 -28.11 -3.55
N PHE A 8 -11.10 -29.16 -3.09
CA PHE A 8 -9.63 -29.21 -3.11
C PHE A 8 -9.07 -29.14 -4.54
N SER A 9 -9.65 -29.89 -5.48
CA SER A 9 -9.24 -29.84 -6.91
C SER A 9 -9.49 -28.48 -7.54
N LEU A 10 -10.60 -27.81 -7.17
CA LEU A 10 -10.92 -26.47 -7.67
C LEU A 10 -9.92 -25.43 -7.14
N LEU A 11 -9.56 -25.52 -5.85
CA LEU A 11 -8.54 -24.65 -5.24
C LEU A 11 -7.15 -24.85 -5.86
N LEU A 12 -6.79 -26.11 -6.16
CA LEU A 12 -5.52 -26.41 -6.82
C LEU A 12 -5.48 -25.87 -8.25
N LEU A 13 -6.60 -25.98 -8.97
CA LEU A 13 -6.75 -25.41 -10.32
C LEU A 13 -6.67 -23.87 -10.30
N LEU A 14 -7.32 -23.23 -9.35
CA LEU A 14 -7.26 -21.77 -9.17
C LEU A 14 -5.83 -21.32 -8.85
N LEU A 15 -5.14 -22.04 -7.97
CA LEU A 15 -3.77 -21.75 -7.60
C LEU A 15 -2.80 -21.93 -8.79
N SER A 16 -3.00 -22.94 -9.63
CA SER A 16 -2.18 -23.16 -10.82
C SER A 16 -2.39 -22.06 -11.88
N VAL A 17 -3.60 -21.55 -12.03
CA VAL A 17 -3.91 -20.42 -12.92
C VAL A 17 -3.28 -19.12 -12.42
N LEU A 18 -3.27 -18.89 -11.10
CA LEU A 18 -2.62 -17.71 -10.49
C LEU A 18 -1.08 -17.77 -10.62
N LEU A 19 -0.49 -18.96 -10.63
CA LEU A 19 0.97 -19.15 -10.77
C LEU A 19 1.44 -19.13 -12.25
N SER A 20 0.55 -19.34 -13.22
CA SER A 20 0.92 -19.36 -14.64
C SER A 20 1.05 -17.95 -15.27
N GLY A 21 0.75 -16.88 -14.53
CA GLY A 21 0.65 -15.52 -15.06
C GLY A 21 1.95 -14.80 -15.44
N CYS A 22 3.11 -15.41 -15.36
CA CYS A 22 4.39 -14.69 -15.51
C CYS A 22 5.32 -15.15 -16.63
N ALA A 23 4.89 -16.02 -17.54
CA ALA A 23 5.73 -16.44 -18.67
C ALA A 23 5.51 -15.52 -19.88
N GLY A 24 6.09 -14.33 -19.86
CA GLY A 24 6.19 -13.44 -21.03
C GLY A 24 7.08 -14.07 -22.10
N THR A 25 6.48 -14.56 -23.17
CA THR A 25 7.20 -15.08 -24.35
C THR A 25 7.66 -13.90 -25.21
N GLY A 26 8.96 -13.66 -25.28
CA GLY A 26 9.52 -12.75 -26.27
C GLY A 26 10.29 -11.57 -25.72
N GLY A 27 11.37 -11.81 -25.03
CA GLY A 27 12.29 -10.80 -24.55
C GLY A 27 13.73 -11.34 -24.52
N ASN A 28 14.63 -10.49 -24.10
CA ASN A 28 16.01 -10.85 -23.82
C ASN A 28 16.04 -12.04 -22.84
N PRO A 29 16.77 -13.15 -23.15
CA PRO A 29 16.87 -14.30 -22.22
C PRO A 29 17.41 -13.95 -20.84
N ARG A 30 18.08 -12.79 -20.70
CA ARG A 30 18.57 -12.27 -19.42
C ARG A 30 17.53 -11.48 -18.63
N ASP A 31 16.44 -11.04 -19.27
CA ASP A 31 15.32 -10.35 -18.63
C ASP A 31 14.00 -10.74 -19.30
N PRO A 32 13.43 -11.88 -18.92
CA PRO A 32 12.17 -12.36 -19.50
C PRO A 32 10.96 -11.49 -19.11
N LEU A 33 11.07 -10.65 -18.10
CA LEU A 33 9.99 -9.80 -17.61
C LEU A 33 10.05 -8.37 -18.18
N GLU A 34 11.06 -8.02 -18.94
CA GLU A 34 11.22 -6.66 -19.52
C GLU A 34 9.96 -6.17 -20.25
N PRO A 35 9.32 -6.95 -21.15
CA PRO A 35 8.14 -6.46 -21.86
C PRO A 35 6.97 -6.13 -20.93
N MET A 36 6.76 -6.94 -19.90
CA MET A 36 5.73 -6.71 -18.89
C MET A 36 6.06 -5.49 -18.03
N ASN A 37 7.29 -5.41 -17.55
CA ASN A 37 7.74 -4.28 -16.74
C ASN A 37 7.64 -2.97 -17.53
N ARG A 38 7.99 -2.98 -18.80
CA ARG A 38 7.86 -1.82 -19.68
C ARG A 38 6.40 -1.41 -19.90
N ALA A 39 5.50 -2.37 -20.09
CA ALA A 39 4.08 -2.10 -20.25
C ALA A 39 3.45 -1.50 -18.96
N VAL A 40 3.79 -2.06 -17.80
CA VAL A 40 3.38 -1.55 -16.49
C VAL A 40 3.93 -0.14 -16.25
N TYR A 41 5.21 0.07 -16.57
CA TYR A 41 5.82 1.39 -16.45
C TYR A 41 5.10 2.43 -17.32
N GLN A 42 4.86 2.12 -18.59
CA GLN A 42 4.17 3.04 -19.52
C GLN A 42 2.73 3.33 -19.06
N PHE A 43 2.04 2.33 -18.52
CA PHE A 43 0.71 2.52 -17.95
C PHE A 43 0.75 3.47 -16.74
N ASN A 44 1.65 3.21 -15.80
CA ASN A 44 1.82 4.03 -14.60
C ASN A 44 2.23 5.47 -14.95
N ASP A 45 3.17 5.63 -15.88
CA ASP A 45 3.63 6.95 -16.35
C ASP A 45 2.48 7.78 -16.97
N LYS A 46 1.68 7.14 -17.84
CA LYS A 46 0.50 7.79 -18.41
C LYS A 46 -0.57 8.09 -17.36
N ALA A 47 -0.84 7.16 -16.46
CA ALA A 47 -1.79 7.36 -15.38
C ALA A 47 -1.36 8.52 -14.46
N ASP A 48 -0.07 8.59 -14.13
CA ASP A 48 0.48 9.71 -13.35
C ASP A 48 0.34 11.04 -14.10
N HIS A 49 0.80 11.09 -15.34
CA HIS A 49 0.83 12.32 -16.11
C HIS A 49 -0.56 12.88 -16.44
N TYR A 50 -1.50 12.02 -16.85
CA TYR A 50 -2.81 12.45 -17.33
C TYR A 50 -3.91 12.45 -16.25
N VAL A 51 -3.73 11.73 -15.15
CA VAL A 51 -4.75 11.59 -14.11
C VAL A 51 -4.22 12.06 -12.75
N MET A 52 -3.16 11.45 -12.24
CA MET A 52 -2.74 11.70 -10.86
C MET A 52 -2.19 13.12 -10.66
N LYS A 53 -1.36 13.61 -11.57
CA LYS A 53 -0.81 14.96 -11.53
C LYS A 53 -1.89 16.04 -11.58
N PRO A 54 -2.80 16.08 -12.60
CA PRO A 54 -3.86 17.08 -12.64
C PRO A 54 -4.78 17.04 -11.42
N VAL A 55 -5.13 15.84 -10.93
CA VAL A 55 -5.94 15.69 -9.72
C VAL A 55 -5.19 16.22 -8.48
N ALA A 56 -3.91 15.90 -8.35
CA ALA A 56 -3.09 16.39 -7.24
C ALA A 56 -2.92 17.92 -7.27
N GLU A 57 -2.72 18.51 -8.44
CA GLU A 57 -2.62 19.95 -8.62
C GLU A 57 -3.96 20.64 -8.30
N GLY A 58 -5.07 20.10 -8.78
CA GLY A 58 -6.42 20.59 -8.44
C GLY A 58 -6.72 20.51 -6.96
N TYR A 59 -6.38 19.39 -6.31
CA TYR A 59 -6.50 19.23 -4.87
C TYR A 59 -5.65 20.26 -4.10
N ARG A 60 -4.40 20.48 -4.52
CA ARG A 60 -3.50 21.46 -3.88
C ARG A 60 -3.99 22.89 -4.04
N ALA A 61 -4.59 23.21 -5.18
CA ALA A 61 -5.13 24.54 -5.45
C ALA A 61 -6.43 24.81 -4.66
N ALA A 62 -7.30 23.80 -4.53
CA ALA A 62 -8.60 23.95 -3.89
C ALA A 62 -8.56 23.77 -2.37
N THR A 63 -7.54 23.10 -1.81
CA THR A 63 -7.51 22.68 -0.40
C THR A 63 -6.48 23.49 0.39
N PRO A 64 -6.90 24.19 1.47
CA PRO A 64 -5.98 24.91 2.37
C PRO A 64 -4.91 23.98 2.97
N GLN A 65 -3.72 24.54 3.25
CA GLN A 65 -2.58 23.79 3.77
C GLN A 65 -2.91 23.00 5.04
N GLY A 66 -3.63 23.62 5.99
CA GLY A 66 -4.01 22.94 7.24
C GLY A 66 -4.85 21.68 7.02
N VAL A 67 -5.82 21.74 6.09
CA VAL A 67 -6.65 20.56 5.75
C VAL A 67 -5.80 19.47 5.10
N ARG A 68 -4.89 19.83 4.20
CA ARG A 68 -3.97 18.86 3.58
C ARG A 68 -3.06 18.19 4.61
N ASN A 69 -2.58 18.96 5.59
CA ASN A 69 -1.78 18.41 6.69
C ASN A 69 -2.61 17.43 7.53
N SER A 70 -3.84 17.80 7.88
CA SER A 70 -4.73 16.90 8.65
C SER A 70 -5.01 15.59 7.90
N VAL A 71 -5.29 15.66 6.60
CA VAL A 71 -5.48 14.45 5.78
C VAL A 71 -4.20 13.60 5.74
N ARG A 72 -3.03 14.22 5.57
CA ARG A 72 -1.74 13.52 5.60
C ARG A 72 -1.52 12.84 6.95
N ASN A 73 -1.75 13.55 8.04
CA ASN A 73 -1.58 13.03 9.40
C ASN A 73 -2.49 11.83 9.66
N PHE A 74 -3.76 11.89 9.21
CA PHE A 74 -4.69 10.77 9.31
C PHE A 74 -4.14 9.51 8.60
N PHE A 75 -3.66 9.64 7.36
CA PHE A 75 -3.09 8.50 6.65
C PHE A 75 -1.76 8.04 7.25
N SER A 76 -0.93 8.94 7.78
CA SER A 76 0.29 8.58 8.51
C SER A 76 -0.05 7.77 9.77
N ASN A 77 -1.07 8.17 10.50
CA ASN A 77 -1.56 7.43 11.68
C ASN A 77 -2.01 5.99 11.33
N LEU A 78 -2.71 5.80 10.19
CA LEU A 78 -3.01 4.45 9.69
C LEU A 78 -1.75 3.67 9.31
N GLY A 79 -0.73 4.37 8.80
CA GLY A 79 0.58 3.80 8.54
C GLY A 79 1.27 3.30 9.82
N ASP A 80 1.16 4.02 10.93
CA ASP A 80 1.69 3.60 12.22
C ASP A 80 1.03 2.28 12.70
N ALA A 81 -0.29 2.13 12.52
CA ALA A 81 -0.97 0.87 12.83
C ALA A 81 -0.45 -0.30 11.98
N SER A 82 -0.22 -0.08 10.70
CA SER A 82 0.38 -1.09 9.81
C SER A 82 1.82 -1.42 10.20
N SER A 83 2.61 -0.40 10.54
CA SER A 83 4.00 -0.54 10.97
C SER A 83 4.12 -1.33 12.28
N MET A 84 3.24 -1.07 13.24
CA MET A 84 3.15 -1.84 14.49
C MET A 84 3.00 -3.35 14.22
N VAL A 85 2.05 -3.72 13.33
CA VAL A 85 1.83 -5.13 12.97
C VAL A 85 3.07 -5.72 12.28
N ASN A 86 3.62 -5.01 11.31
CA ASN A 86 4.79 -5.46 10.57
C ASN A 86 6.03 -5.64 11.46
N TYR A 87 6.30 -4.71 12.38
CA TYR A 87 7.41 -4.83 13.32
C TYR A 87 7.19 -5.96 14.32
N SER A 88 5.94 -6.17 14.77
CA SER A 88 5.60 -7.30 15.64
C SER A 88 5.87 -8.64 14.95
N LEU A 89 5.45 -8.81 13.70
CA LEU A 89 5.70 -10.00 12.90
C LEU A 89 7.20 -10.23 12.60
N GLN A 90 8.00 -9.16 12.55
CA GLN A 90 9.45 -9.22 12.38
C GLN A 90 10.20 -9.49 13.69
N GLY A 91 9.52 -9.60 14.84
CA GLY A 91 10.17 -9.77 16.15
C GLY A 91 10.93 -8.55 16.62
N LYS A 92 10.49 -7.34 16.22
CA LYS A 92 11.10 -6.06 16.60
C LYS A 92 10.19 -5.32 17.59
N PRO A 93 10.28 -5.61 18.89
CA PRO A 93 9.32 -5.09 19.88
C PRO A 93 9.44 -3.58 20.11
N GLU A 94 10.64 -3.03 20.08
CA GLU A 94 10.85 -1.60 20.33
C GLU A 94 10.18 -0.72 19.26
N PRO A 95 10.45 -0.85 17.93
CA PRO A 95 9.75 -0.08 16.93
C PRO A 95 8.26 -0.44 16.82
N ALA A 96 7.85 -1.65 17.18
CA ALA A 96 6.43 -2.01 17.26
C ALA A 96 5.72 -1.21 18.36
N PHE A 97 6.30 -1.13 19.55
CA PHE A 97 5.76 -0.35 20.67
C PHE A 97 5.76 1.15 20.37
N TYR A 98 6.78 1.65 19.69
CA TYR A 98 6.84 3.04 19.27
C TYR A 98 5.69 3.38 18.31
N SER A 99 5.48 2.59 17.26
CA SER A 99 4.37 2.77 16.31
C SER A 99 3.00 2.63 16.98
N PHE A 100 2.86 1.69 17.93
CA PHE A 100 1.66 1.55 18.74
C PHE A 100 1.35 2.80 19.57
N SER A 101 2.38 3.36 20.22
CA SER A 101 2.23 4.56 21.05
C SER A 101 1.82 5.77 20.22
N ARG A 102 2.44 5.97 19.06
CA ARG A 102 2.08 7.03 18.10
C ARG A 102 0.62 6.87 17.64
N PHE A 103 0.28 5.68 17.15
CA PHE A 103 -1.08 5.39 16.71
C PHE A 103 -2.11 5.67 17.80
N THR A 104 -1.85 5.25 19.04
CA THR A 104 -2.76 5.43 20.15
C THR A 104 -2.91 6.90 20.52
N LEU A 105 -1.82 7.64 20.66
CA LEU A 105 -1.83 9.05 20.99
C LEU A 105 -2.50 9.90 19.90
N ASN A 106 -2.13 9.68 18.66
CA ASN A 106 -2.70 10.42 17.53
C ASN A 106 -4.18 10.06 17.29
N SER A 107 -4.59 8.81 17.55
CA SER A 107 -5.99 8.41 17.42
C SER A 107 -6.88 8.96 18.54
N THR A 108 -6.36 9.11 19.75
CA THR A 108 -7.13 9.59 20.91
C THR A 108 -7.03 11.10 21.06
N ALA A 109 -5.84 11.63 21.34
CA ALA A 109 -5.61 13.06 21.56
C ALA A 109 -5.58 13.84 20.23
N GLY A 110 -5.14 13.21 19.13
CA GLY A 110 -5.07 13.79 17.79
C GLY A 110 -6.35 13.65 16.96
N VAL A 111 -7.48 13.25 17.58
CA VAL A 111 -8.79 13.09 16.92
C VAL A 111 -8.66 12.21 15.67
N LEU A 112 -8.52 10.90 15.87
CA LEU A 112 -8.34 9.88 14.82
C LEU A 112 -7.08 10.11 13.95
N GLY A 113 -6.12 10.90 14.42
CA GLY A 113 -4.89 11.19 13.70
C GLY A 113 -4.96 12.42 12.79
N PHE A 114 -6.03 13.21 12.80
CA PHE A 114 -6.08 14.47 12.06
C PHE A 114 -5.08 15.51 12.61
N PHE A 115 -4.77 15.42 13.90
CA PHE A 115 -3.72 16.21 14.52
C PHE A 115 -2.58 15.29 14.97
N ASP A 116 -1.38 15.57 14.53
CA ASP A 116 -0.20 14.86 15.01
C ASP A 116 0.27 15.49 16.32
N VAL A 117 -0.03 14.81 17.43
CA VAL A 117 0.38 15.24 18.78
C VAL A 117 1.74 14.70 19.18
N THR A 118 2.30 13.80 18.38
CA THR A 118 3.62 13.20 18.62
C THR A 118 4.75 13.96 17.94
N GLY A 119 4.43 14.89 17.03
CA GLY A 119 5.36 15.88 16.46
C GLY A 119 6.32 15.37 15.39
N GLU A 120 6.04 14.24 14.73
CA GLU A 120 7.00 13.61 13.80
C GLU A 120 6.51 13.55 12.33
N SER A 121 5.41 14.20 12.00
CA SER A 121 4.83 14.21 10.65
C SER A 121 5.22 15.43 9.82
N GLU A 122 6.49 15.86 9.90
CA GLU A 122 7.03 16.84 8.95
C GLU A 122 7.54 16.20 7.65
#